data_848882ca1571babfdeeb47ab62805480
#
_entry.id   848882ca1571babfdeeb47ab62805480
#
_cell.length_a   1.000
_cell.length_b   1.000
_cell.length_c   1.000
_cell.angle_alpha   90.00
_cell.angle_beta   90.00
_cell.angle_gamma   90.00
#
_symmetry.space_group_name_H-M   'P 1'
#
loop_
_entity.id
_entity.type
_entity.pdbx_description
1 polymer ?
#
loop_
_entity_poly.entity_id
_entity_poly.type
_entity_poly.pdbx_seq_one_letter_code
_entity_poly.pdbx_strand_id
1 'polypeptide(L)'
;MEVILPCAGASSRFPNMRPKYLLSDYANRMMIENAAKNYIGKHRVTIVILKEHDEKYNARKKLEEAFGHKADIIILEHPTEGPAHTVAQAILRGRISANSPILVKDCDGFYDTQEVEGNVIYVAKLSKHPKIRTAAAKSYTITNDQGIINTVVEKQIVSNHFCVGGYQFESANQFYKAFQEIRKNETSEIFVSNVIDYMISNGTMFFESEVENFIDVGVADDWFEYNNKPAYFCDIDGTIVENSNEYETYTPLYDNVAKLKAELDRGCQIIFCTARPWKYESVTRKMLQELGFDNYNLVMGIHHAKRILINDFASSNPYPSAIAVNLVRDSDNLGDMI
;
A
#
# COMPACT_ATOMS: atom_id res chain seq x y z
N MET A 1 -13.81 -4.32 -18.04
CA MET A 1 -12.76 -3.27 -18.06
C MET A 1 -11.38 -3.92 -17.98
N GLU A 2 -10.37 -3.34 -18.60
CA GLU A 2 -8.97 -3.77 -18.46
C GLU A 2 -8.26 -2.84 -17.46
N VAL A 3 -7.57 -3.40 -16.48
CA VAL A 3 -6.77 -2.62 -15.52
C VAL A 3 -5.30 -2.77 -15.88
N ILE A 4 -4.63 -1.66 -16.13
CA ILE A 4 -3.22 -1.62 -16.54
C ILE A 4 -2.38 -1.05 -15.38
N LEU A 5 -1.40 -1.83 -14.90
CA LEU A 5 -0.42 -1.40 -13.90
C LEU A 5 0.93 -1.14 -14.60
N PRO A 6 1.30 0.13 -14.84
CA PRO A 6 2.53 0.49 -15.53
C PRO A 6 3.75 0.43 -14.57
N CYS A 7 4.35 -0.73 -14.43
CA CYS A 7 5.46 -1.00 -13.50
C CYS A 7 6.85 -0.99 -14.17
N ALA A 8 6.99 -0.38 -15.36
CA ALA A 8 8.24 -0.31 -16.12
C ALA A 8 9.10 0.94 -15.81
N GLY A 9 8.90 1.58 -14.68
CA GLY A 9 9.66 2.76 -14.25
C GLY A 9 10.91 2.40 -13.43
N ALA A 10 11.88 3.31 -13.36
CA ALA A 10 13.17 3.12 -12.68
C ALA A 10 13.10 3.11 -11.15
N SER A 11 11.95 3.36 -10.53
CA SER A 11 11.77 3.42 -9.07
C SER A 11 12.78 4.33 -8.34
N SER A 12 13.19 5.43 -8.94
CA SER A 12 14.25 6.33 -8.45
C SER A 12 14.03 6.88 -7.03
N ARG A 13 12.77 6.96 -6.60
CA ARG A 13 12.39 7.37 -5.23
C ARG A 13 12.60 6.28 -4.16
N PHE A 14 13.10 5.10 -4.58
CA PHE A 14 13.44 3.96 -3.72
C PHE A 14 14.90 3.54 -3.96
N PRO A 15 15.87 4.40 -3.57
CA PRO A 15 17.29 4.16 -3.87
C PRO A 15 17.80 2.89 -3.20
N ASN A 16 18.63 2.13 -3.91
CA ASN A 16 19.26 0.89 -3.45
C ASN A 16 18.28 -0.24 -3.10
N MET A 17 17.01 -0.13 -3.51
CA MET A 17 15.99 -1.16 -3.33
C MET A 17 15.70 -1.87 -4.65
N ARG A 18 15.01 -3.01 -4.56
CA ARG A 18 14.37 -3.61 -5.73
C ARG A 18 13.25 -2.68 -6.23
N PRO A 19 12.75 -2.87 -7.47
CA PRO A 19 11.66 -2.07 -8.00
C PRO A 19 10.48 -1.98 -7.02
N LYS A 20 9.94 -0.79 -6.79
CA LYS A 20 8.97 -0.53 -5.70
C LYS A 20 7.78 -1.49 -5.70
N TYR A 21 7.27 -1.86 -6.86
CA TYR A 21 6.12 -2.75 -6.99
C TYR A 21 6.38 -4.18 -6.44
N LEU A 22 7.66 -4.59 -6.29
CA LEU A 22 8.09 -5.87 -5.71
C LEU A 22 8.43 -5.77 -4.20
N LEU A 23 8.33 -4.59 -3.59
CA LEU A 23 8.57 -4.43 -2.17
C LEU A 23 7.44 -5.08 -1.39
N SER A 24 7.79 -5.94 -0.43
CA SER A 24 6.81 -6.63 0.43
C SER A 24 6.44 -5.77 1.64
N ASP A 25 5.17 -5.75 1.98
CA ASP A 25 4.65 -5.10 3.17
C ASP A 25 4.84 -5.98 4.44
N TYR A 26 4.43 -5.45 5.59
CA TYR A 26 4.46 -6.15 6.89
C TYR A 26 3.67 -7.47 6.90
N ALA A 27 2.74 -7.67 5.97
CA ALA A 27 1.95 -8.89 5.80
C ALA A 27 2.50 -9.79 4.67
N ASN A 28 3.72 -9.52 4.20
CA ASN A 28 4.42 -10.23 3.11
C ASN A 28 3.68 -10.18 1.76
N ARG A 29 2.91 -9.12 1.51
CA ARG A 29 2.28 -8.85 0.21
C ARG A 29 3.11 -7.81 -0.54
N MET A 30 3.32 -8.01 -1.83
CA MET A 30 3.98 -7.00 -2.65
C MET A 30 3.13 -5.72 -2.75
N MET A 31 3.78 -4.57 -2.90
CA MET A 31 3.11 -3.28 -3.11
C MET A 31 2.04 -3.35 -4.21
N ILE A 32 2.36 -4.03 -5.32
CA ILE A 32 1.44 -4.20 -6.45
C ILE A 32 0.21 -5.06 -6.08
N GLU A 33 0.33 -6.03 -5.17
CA GLU A 33 -0.82 -6.82 -4.72
C GLU A 33 -1.82 -5.95 -3.97
N ASN A 34 -1.32 -5.04 -3.10
CA ASN A 34 -2.16 -4.08 -2.40
C ASN A 34 -2.85 -3.09 -3.37
N ALA A 35 -2.12 -2.62 -4.40
CA ALA A 35 -2.69 -1.72 -5.41
C ALA A 35 -3.76 -2.39 -6.29
N ALA A 36 -3.59 -3.70 -6.57
CA ALA A 36 -4.47 -4.45 -7.44
C ALA A 36 -5.64 -5.15 -6.71
N LYS A 37 -5.66 -5.18 -5.36
CA LYS A 37 -6.58 -6.00 -4.54
C LYS A 37 -8.06 -5.85 -4.92
N ASN A 38 -8.49 -4.63 -5.26
CA ASN A 38 -9.89 -4.31 -5.56
C ASN A 38 -10.32 -4.73 -6.98
N TYR A 39 -9.36 -5.06 -7.84
CA TYR A 39 -9.56 -5.31 -9.27
C TYR A 39 -9.35 -6.78 -9.65
N ILE A 40 -8.46 -7.48 -8.94
CA ILE A 40 -8.14 -8.90 -9.18
C ILE A 40 -9.39 -9.77 -9.00
N GLY A 41 -9.67 -10.58 -10.02
CA GLY A 41 -10.84 -11.51 -10.04
C GLY A 41 -12.14 -10.85 -10.49
N LYS A 42 -12.21 -9.50 -10.58
CA LYS A 42 -13.34 -8.76 -11.13
C LYS A 42 -13.05 -8.26 -12.55
N HIS A 43 -11.84 -7.87 -12.81
CA HIS A 43 -11.39 -7.31 -14.07
C HIS A 43 -10.18 -8.07 -14.60
N ARG A 44 -9.94 -7.97 -15.89
CA ARG A 44 -8.69 -8.43 -16.47
C ARG A 44 -7.60 -7.43 -16.11
N VAL A 45 -6.46 -7.93 -15.62
CA VAL A 45 -5.34 -7.11 -15.15
C VAL A 45 -4.13 -7.36 -16.03
N THR A 46 -3.51 -6.27 -16.49
CA THR A 46 -2.26 -6.31 -17.26
C THR A 46 -1.17 -5.57 -16.51
N ILE A 47 -0.09 -6.27 -16.18
CA ILE A 47 1.08 -5.72 -15.48
C ILE A 47 2.21 -5.57 -16.48
N VAL A 48 2.80 -4.37 -16.57
CA VAL A 48 3.91 -4.09 -17.49
C VAL A 48 5.19 -3.88 -16.68
N ILE A 49 6.22 -4.71 -16.95
CA ILE A 49 7.51 -4.67 -16.25
C ILE A 49 8.67 -4.54 -17.23
N LEU A 50 9.85 -4.20 -16.72
CA LEU A 50 11.09 -4.23 -17.48
C LEU A 50 11.76 -5.62 -17.44
N LYS A 51 12.41 -6.00 -18.52
CA LYS A 51 13.24 -7.22 -18.62
C LYS A 51 14.36 -7.22 -17.57
N GLU A 52 15.00 -6.10 -17.34
CA GLU A 52 16.01 -5.95 -16.29
C GLU A 52 15.46 -6.33 -14.90
N HIS A 53 14.19 -5.97 -14.61
CA HIS A 53 13.55 -6.34 -13.35
C HIS A 53 13.32 -7.85 -13.25
N ASP A 54 12.98 -8.47 -14.38
CA ASP A 54 12.78 -9.92 -14.43
C ASP A 54 14.11 -10.67 -14.27
N GLU A 55 15.13 -10.30 -15.01
CA GLU A 55 16.46 -10.93 -14.96
C GLU A 55 17.12 -10.80 -13.58
N LYS A 56 17.01 -9.64 -12.94
CA LYS A 56 17.68 -9.35 -11.67
C LYS A 56 16.92 -9.85 -10.44
N TYR A 57 15.59 -9.83 -10.48
CA TYR A 57 14.74 -10.05 -9.30
C TYR A 57 13.74 -11.20 -9.47
N ASN A 58 13.74 -11.92 -10.61
CA ASN A 58 12.73 -12.92 -10.99
C ASN A 58 11.30 -12.35 -10.89
N ALA A 59 11.12 -11.12 -11.40
CA ALA A 59 9.89 -10.36 -11.21
C ALA A 59 8.68 -11.08 -11.78
N ARG A 60 8.78 -11.62 -13.01
CA ARG A 60 7.72 -12.38 -13.65
C ARG A 60 7.26 -13.56 -12.79
N LYS A 61 8.20 -14.39 -12.33
CA LYS A 61 7.88 -15.55 -11.50
C LYS A 61 7.13 -15.15 -10.21
N LYS A 62 7.59 -14.10 -9.53
CA LYS A 62 6.93 -13.60 -8.30
C LYS A 62 5.52 -13.09 -8.57
N LEU A 63 5.31 -12.40 -9.69
CA LEU A 63 3.97 -11.93 -10.09
C LEU A 63 3.06 -13.10 -10.49
N GLU A 64 3.59 -14.11 -11.19
CA GLU A 64 2.86 -15.33 -11.53
C GLU A 64 2.48 -16.13 -10.28
N GLU A 65 3.35 -16.18 -9.26
CA GLU A 65 3.05 -16.80 -7.97
C GLU A 65 1.96 -16.05 -7.20
N ALA A 66 1.99 -14.71 -7.21
CA ALA A 66 1.02 -13.87 -6.50
C ALA A 66 -0.36 -13.81 -7.17
N PHE A 67 -0.37 -13.68 -8.49
CA PHE A 67 -1.61 -13.42 -9.24
C PHE A 67 -2.14 -14.63 -10.03
N GLY A 68 -1.29 -15.62 -10.29
CA GLY A 68 -1.64 -16.77 -11.12
C GLY A 68 -2.08 -16.33 -12.53
N HIS A 69 -3.15 -16.95 -13.00
CA HIS A 69 -3.77 -16.64 -14.30
C HIS A 69 -4.69 -15.38 -14.28
N LYS A 70 -4.78 -14.69 -13.15
CA LYS A 70 -5.65 -13.51 -12.99
C LYS A 70 -5.02 -12.21 -13.51
N ALA A 71 -3.73 -12.24 -13.86
CA ALA A 71 -3.04 -11.12 -14.46
C ALA A 71 -2.17 -11.56 -15.65
N ASP A 72 -2.19 -10.76 -16.72
CA ASP A 72 -1.26 -10.89 -17.86
C ASP A 72 -0.01 -10.05 -17.59
N ILE A 73 1.17 -10.60 -17.83
CA ILE A 73 2.45 -9.92 -17.59
C ILE A 73 3.10 -9.62 -18.93
N ILE A 74 3.36 -8.34 -19.20
CA ILE A 74 4.08 -7.85 -20.38
C ILE A 74 5.48 -7.42 -19.96
N ILE A 75 6.50 -7.98 -20.63
CA ILE A 75 7.89 -7.62 -20.40
C ILE A 75 8.37 -6.70 -21.53
N LEU A 76 8.88 -5.52 -21.16
CA LEU A 76 9.50 -4.58 -22.08
C LEU A 76 11.03 -4.74 -22.07
N GLU A 77 11.62 -4.77 -23.25
CA GLU A 77 13.08 -4.89 -23.40
C GLU A 77 13.82 -3.63 -22.89
N HIS A 78 13.21 -2.46 -23.04
CA HIS A 78 13.81 -1.17 -22.70
C HIS A 78 12.84 -0.29 -21.91
N PRO A 79 13.37 0.64 -21.08
CA PRO A 79 12.56 1.67 -20.43
C PRO A 79 11.73 2.47 -21.43
N THR A 80 10.60 2.97 -20.98
CA THR A 80 9.70 3.82 -21.77
C THR A 80 9.96 5.30 -21.49
N GLU A 81 9.41 6.17 -22.32
CA GLU A 81 9.48 7.63 -22.19
C GLU A 81 8.53 8.20 -21.10
N GLY A 82 8.01 7.34 -20.23
CA GLY A 82 7.13 7.71 -19.15
C GLY A 82 5.93 6.76 -18.98
N PRO A 83 5.09 6.98 -17.96
CA PRO A 83 3.98 6.09 -17.65
C PRO A 83 2.95 5.99 -18.78
N ALA A 84 2.65 7.08 -19.49
CA ALA A 84 1.73 7.03 -20.64
C ALA A 84 2.26 6.16 -21.77
N HIS A 85 3.59 6.18 -22.03
CA HIS A 85 4.19 5.29 -23.02
C HIS A 85 4.12 3.82 -22.56
N THR A 86 4.30 3.54 -21.29
CA THR A 86 4.13 2.18 -20.75
C THR A 86 2.71 1.66 -20.98
N VAL A 87 1.69 2.50 -20.75
CA VAL A 87 0.29 2.16 -21.03
C VAL A 87 0.05 1.91 -22.51
N ALA A 88 0.60 2.76 -23.39
CA ALA A 88 0.51 2.57 -24.84
C ALA A 88 1.15 1.24 -25.28
N GLN A 89 2.27 0.83 -24.68
CA GLN A 89 2.88 -0.49 -24.94
C GLN A 89 1.99 -1.64 -24.44
N ALA A 90 1.29 -1.47 -23.31
CA ALA A 90 0.32 -2.45 -22.83
C ALA A 90 -0.84 -2.63 -23.82
N ILE A 91 -1.37 -1.53 -24.35
CA ILE A 91 -2.45 -1.57 -25.34
C ILE A 91 -2.02 -2.28 -26.62
N LEU A 92 -0.82 -1.97 -27.11
CA LEU A 92 -0.28 -2.57 -28.35
C LEU A 92 0.06 -4.05 -28.23
N ARG A 93 0.69 -4.46 -27.13
CA ARG A 93 1.22 -5.82 -26.92
C ARG A 93 0.26 -6.73 -26.17
N GLY A 94 -0.61 -6.13 -25.34
CA GLY A 94 -1.68 -6.85 -24.65
C GLY A 94 -2.80 -7.22 -25.64
N ARG A 95 -3.62 -8.19 -25.23
CA ARG A 95 -4.81 -8.55 -25.99
C ARG A 95 -5.99 -7.62 -25.62
N ILE A 96 -5.71 -6.30 -25.55
CA ILE A 96 -6.69 -5.28 -25.15
C ILE A 96 -7.45 -4.85 -26.40
N SER A 97 -8.77 -4.99 -26.36
CA SER A 97 -9.62 -4.55 -27.48
C SER A 97 -9.59 -3.02 -27.58
N ALA A 98 -9.55 -2.48 -28.79
CA ALA A 98 -9.52 -1.04 -29.04
C ALA A 98 -10.66 -0.27 -28.36
N ASN A 99 -11.84 -0.87 -28.28
CA ASN A 99 -13.03 -0.27 -27.69
C ASN A 99 -13.25 -0.65 -26.22
N SER A 100 -12.34 -1.43 -25.62
CA SER A 100 -12.44 -1.76 -24.19
C SER A 100 -12.17 -0.53 -23.33
N PRO A 101 -12.98 -0.27 -22.31
CA PRO A 101 -12.62 0.67 -21.27
C PRO A 101 -11.38 0.17 -20.53
N ILE A 102 -10.48 1.12 -20.22
CA ILE A 102 -9.24 0.85 -19.47
C ILE A 102 -9.18 1.68 -18.21
N LEU A 103 -8.60 1.11 -17.17
CA LEU A 103 -8.17 1.81 -15.96
C LEU A 103 -6.65 1.73 -15.85
N VAL A 104 -5.97 2.85 -15.92
CA VAL A 104 -4.56 2.97 -15.56
C VAL A 104 -4.46 3.14 -14.06
N LYS A 105 -3.72 2.25 -13.39
CA LYS A 105 -3.58 2.24 -11.93
C LYS A 105 -2.12 2.20 -11.52
N ASP A 106 -1.67 3.25 -10.82
CA ASP A 106 -0.34 3.28 -10.22
C ASP A 106 -0.22 2.25 -9.08
N CYS A 107 0.96 1.67 -8.93
CA CYS A 107 1.20 0.62 -7.93
C CYS A 107 1.47 1.13 -6.50
N ASP A 108 1.67 2.44 -6.31
CA ASP A 108 2.10 3.08 -5.07
C ASP A 108 1.04 3.96 -4.40
N GLY A 109 -0.21 3.84 -4.82
CA GLY A 109 -1.36 4.46 -4.16
C GLY A 109 -2.41 3.38 -3.87
N PHE A 110 -2.82 3.22 -2.62
CA PHE A 110 -3.86 2.28 -2.22
C PHE A 110 -5.12 3.05 -1.86
N TYR A 111 -6.28 2.60 -2.33
CA TYR A 111 -7.55 3.24 -2.03
C TYR A 111 -8.73 2.32 -2.32
N ASP A 112 -9.86 2.64 -1.73
CA ASP A 112 -11.12 2.02 -2.05
C ASP A 112 -11.96 2.96 -2.92
N THR A 113 -12.66 2.41 -3.89
CA THR A 113 -13.52 3.17 -4.83
C THR A 113 -14.72 2.36 -5.25
N GLN A 114 -15.77 3.07 -5.66
CA GLN A 114 -16.91 2.48 -6.34
C GLN A 114 -16.63 2.37 -7.84
N GLU A 115 -17.28 1.42 -8.49
CA GLU A 115 -17.24 1.34 -9.95
C GLU A 115 -18.05 2.48 -10.54
N VAL A 116 -17.45 3.21 -11.47
CA VAL A 116 -18.06 4.31 -12.21
C VAL A 116 -17.85 4.12 -13.70
N GLU A 117 -18.73 4.67 -14.51
CA GLU A 117 -18.63 4.63 -15.98
C GLU A 117 -18.03 5.94 -16.51
N GLY A 118 -17.53 5.91 -17.74
CA GLY A 118 -17.01 7.07 -18.44
C GLY A 118 -15.52 7.31 -18.26
N ASN A 119 -15.08 8.49 -18.67
CA ASN A 119 -13.71 8.94 -18.44
C ASN A 119 -13.62 9.59 -17.05
N VAL A 120 -12.83 8.99 -16.16
CA VAL A 120 -12.80 9.36 -14.74
C VAL A 120 -11.37 9.51 -14.25
N ILE A 121 -11.13 10.54 -13.44
CA ILE A 121 -9.91 10.68 -12.64
C ILE A 121 -10.27 10.41 -11.17
N TYR A 122 -9.58 9.45 -10.58
CA TYR A 122 -9.72 9.19 -9.16
C TYR A 122 -8.89 10.19 -8.36
N VAL A 123 -9.56 10.86 -7.41
CA VAL A 123 -8.98 11.97 -6.64
C VAL A 123 -9.16 11.80 -5.14
N ALA A 124 -8.28 12.44 -4.37
CA ALA A 124 -8.46 12.66 -2.94
C ALA A 124 -8.32 14.14 -2.62
N LYS A 125 -8.86 14.57 -1.46
CA LYS A 125 -8.79 15.96 -1.01
C LYS A 125 -7.53 16.18 -0.18
N LEU A 126 -6.72 17.18 -0.58
CA LEU A 126 -5.51 17.57 0.15
C LEU A 126 -5.82 17.94 1.60
N SER A 127 -6.96 18.59 1.87
CA SER A 127 -7.43 18.94 3.20
C SER A 127 -7.68 17.73 4.13
N LYS A 128 -7.98 16.56 3.55
CA LYS A 128 -8.14 15.29 4.29
C LYS A 128 -6.82 14.53 4.50
N HIS A 129 -5.73 14.97 3.83
CA HIS A 129 -4.41 14.31 3.85
C HIS A 129 -3.29 15.28 4.23
N PRO A 130 -3.34 15.91 5.43
CA PRO A 130 -2.38 16.96 5.82
C PRO A 130 -0.93 16.45 5.96
N LYS A 131 -0.74 15.13 6.05
CA LYS A 131 0.60 14.50 6.18
C LYS A 131 1.20 14.05 4.85
N ILE A 132 0.54 14.30 3.71
CA ILE A 132 1.06 13.86 2.41
C ILE A 132 2.38 14.60 2.09
N ARG A 133 3.47 13.85 1.98
CA ARG A 133 4.82 14.41 1.72
C ARG A 133 5.02 14.79 0.26
N THR A 134 4.28 14.17 -0.64
CA THR A 134 4.46 14.26 -2.09
C THR A 134 3.46 15.19 -2.78
N ALA A 135 2.79 16.07 -2.02
CA ALA A 135 1.75 16.97 -2.58
C ALA A 135 2.22 17.72 -3.84
N ALA A 136 3.42 18.32 -3.81
CA ALA A 136 3.98 19.04 -4.95
C ALA A 136 4.40 18.15 -6.15
N ALA A 137 4.37 16.83 -5.99
CA ALA A 137 4.70 15.87 -7.04
C ALA A 137 3.45 15.15 -7.61
N LYS A 138 2.25 15.57 -7.21
CA LYS A 138 0.97 15.03 -7.70
C LYS A 138 0.42 15.90 -8.83
N SER A 139 -0.44 15.32 -9.64
CA SER A 139 -1.29 16.07 -10.58
C SER A 139 -2.56 16.55 -9.86
N TYR A 140 -3.09 17.67 -10.27
CA TYR A 140 -4.29 18.29 -9.68
C TYR A 140 -5.33 18.55 -10.74
N THR A 141 -6.61 18.38 -10.41
CA THR A 141 -7.74 18.66 -11.30
C THR A 141 -8.33 20.03 -11.00
N ILE A 142 -8.79 20.71 -12.02
CA ILE A 142 -9.63 21.92 -11.92
C ILE A 142 -10.96 21.57 -12.58
N THR A 143 -12.05 21.66 -11.81
CA THR A 143 -13.41 21.37 -12.28
C THR A 143 -14.24 22.65 -12.45
N ASN A 144 -15.26 22.57 -13.30
CA ASN A 144 -16.32 23.59 -13.36
C ASN A 144 -17.43 23.29 -12.32
N ASP A 145 -18.44 24.16 -12.27
CA ASP A 145 -19.58 24.04 -11.34
C ASP A 145 -20.43 22.77 -11.56
N GLN A 146 -20.28 22.10 -12.70
CA GLN A 146 -20.98 20.85 -13.04
C GLN A 146 -20.16 19.60 -12.68
N GLY A 147 -18.96 19.76 -12.08
CA GLY A 147 -18.06 18.67 -11.75
C GLY A 147 -17.29 18.08 -12.94
N ILE A 148 -17.33 18.75 -14.11
CA ILE A 148 -16.55 18.37 -15.29
C ILE A 148 -15.14 18.94 -15.12
N ILE A 149 -14.13 18.14 -15.41
CA ILE A 149 -12.73 18.56 -15.33
C ILE A 149 -12.38 19.43 -16.53
N ASN A 150 -11.94 20.65 -16.25
CA ASN A 150 -11.49 21.61 -17.27
C ASN A 150 -10.04 21.38 -17.68
N THR A 151 -9.19 20.99 -16.76
CA THR A 151 -7.75 20.73 -16.99
C THR A 151 -7.16 19.90 -15.86
N VAL A 152 -6.04 19.23 -16.16
CA VAL A 152 -5.21 18.50 -15.20
C VAL A 152 -3.82 19.09 -15.20
N VAL A 153 -3.36 19.60 -14.06
CA VAL A 153 -2.07 20.27 -13.93
C VAL A 153 -1.08 19.37 -13.22
N GLU A 154 0.03 19.06 -13.90
CA GLU A 154 1.08 18.17 -13.38
C GLU A 154 2.03 18.91 -12.43
N LYS A 155 2.30 18.31 -11.26
CA LYS A 155 3.30 18.78 -10.28
C LYS A 155 3.12 20.22 -9.81
N GLN A 156 1.90 20.73 -9.78
CA GLN A 156 1.60 22.06 -9.28
C GLN A 156 0.28 22.05 -8.51
N ILE A 157 0.30 22.52 -7.25
CA ILE A 157 -0.88 22.60 -6.39
C ILE A 157 -1.76 23.77 -6.87
N VAL A 158 -2.83 23.44 -7.57
CA VAL A 158 -3.79 24.44 -8.13
C VAL A 158 -5.19 24.29 -7.58
N SER A 159 -5.45 23.21 -6.82
CA SER A 159 -6.77 22.92 -6.24
C SER A 159 -6.62 22.09 -4.95
N ASN A 160 -7.76 21.75 -4.32
CA ASN A 160 -7.79 20.81 -3.20
C ASN A 160 -7.85 19.33 -3.64
N HIS A 161 -8.08 19.06 -4.94
CA HIS A 161 -8.24 17.70 -5.47
C HIS A 161 -6.98 17.26 -6.21
N PHE A 162 -6.30 16.26 -5.68
CA PHE A 162 -5.13 15.65 -6.32
C PHE A 162 -5.43 14.24 -6.84
N CYS A 163 -4.77 13.87 -7.93
CA CYS A 163 -4.89 12.55 -8.55
C CYS A 163 -4.18 11.49 -7.70
N VAL A 164 -4.86 10.37 -7.44
CA VAL A 164 -4.35 9.26 -6.61
C VAL A 164 -3.72 8.12 -7.43
N GLY A 165 -3.38 8.39 -8.71
CA GLY A 165 -2.80 7.39 -9.60
C GLY A 165 -3.83 6.37 -10.12
N GLY A 166 -5.05 6.81 -10.32
CA GLY A 166 -6.11 6.06 -10.98
C GLY A 166 -6.77 6.89 -12.06
N TYR A 167 -6.78 6.39 -13.31
CA TYR A 167 -7.28 7.12 -14.47
C TYR A 167 -8.05 6.16 -15.37
N GLN A 168 -9.35 6.38 -15.51
CA GLN A 168 -10.23 5.56 -16.33
C GLN A 168 -10.54 6.24 -17.66
N PHE A 169 -10.52 5.45 -18.72
CA PHE A 169 -10.83 5.87 -20.08
C PHE A 169 -11.90 4.94 -20.66
N GLU A 170 -12.87 5.50 -21.35
CA GLU A 170 -13.91 4.72 -22.04
C GLU A 170 -13.37 3.80 -23.12
N SER A 171 -12.21 4.13 -23.70
CA SER A 171 -11.63 3.37 -24.82
C SER A 171 -10.10 3.39 -24.80
N ALA A 172 -9.51 2.20 -24.88
CA ALA A 172 -8.08 2.03 -25.06
C ALA A 172 -7.56 2.76 -26.32
N ASN A 173 -8.35 2.76 -27.40
CA ASN A 173 -7.98 3.43 -28.65
C ASN A 173 -7.98 4.96 -28.53
N GLN A 174 -8.90 5.55 -27.76
CA GLN A 174 -8.89 6.99 -27.51
C GLN A 174 -7.63 7.41 -26.77
N PHE A 175 -7.26 6.70 -25.68
CA PHE A 175 -6.01 6.93 -24.98
C PHE A 175 -4.81 6.81 -25.93
N TYR A 176 -4.75 5.71 -26.69
CA TYR A 176 -3.61 5.43 -27.58
C TYR A 176 -3.43 6.50 -28.67
N LYS A 177 -4.51 6.94 -29.31
CA LYS A 177 -4.48 8.02 -30.31
C LYS A 177 -4.01 9.33 -29.69
N ALA A 178 -4.55 9.72 -28.55
CA ALA A 178 -4.14 10.94 -27.85
C ALA A 178 -2.64 10.90 -27.48
N PHE A 179 -2.17 9.78 -26.95
CA PHE A 179 -0.75 9.56 -26.68
C PHE A 179 0.11 9.72 -27.94
N GLN A 180 -0.30 9.12 -29.06
CA GLN A 180 0.46 9.23 -30.32
C GLN A 180 0.57 10.69 -30.82
N GLU A 181 -0.49 11.49 -30.67
CA GLU A 181 -0.45 12.89 -31.08
C GLU A 181 0.51 13.72 -30.21
N ILE A 182 0.47 13.54 -28.89
CA ILE A 182 1.38 14.23 -27.98
C ILE A 182 2.83 13.86 -28.28
N ARG A 183 3.11 12.57 -28.46
CA ARG A 183 4.47 12.06 -28.68
C ARG A 183 5.15 12.63 -29.93
N LYS A 184 4.39 13.13 -30.92
CA LYS A 184 4.98 13.75 -32.13
C LYS A 184 5.80 15.01 -31.81
N ASN A 185 5.41 15.73 -30.75
CA ASN A 185 5.94 17.07 -30.43
C ASN A 185 6.64 17.10 -29.04
N GLU A 186 6.48 16.05 -28.24
CA GLU A 186 7.02 16.00 -26.87
C GLU A 186 8.26 15.11 -26.83
N THR A 187 9.34 15.64 -26.25
CA THR A 187 10.61 14.95 -26.07
C THR A 187 10.93 14.61 -24.62
N SER A 188 10.09 15.08 -23.69
CA SER A 188 10.21 14.82 -22.27
C SER A 188 9.36 13.64 -21.82
N GLU A 189 9.37 13.34 -20.53
CA GLU A 189 8.52 12.30 -19.92
C GLU A 189 7.03 12.63 -20.12
N ILE A 190 6.27 11.71 -20.72
CA ILE A 190 4.84 11.87 -20.94
C ILE A 190 4.08 11.17 -19.82
N PHE A 191 3.39 11.97 -18.99
CA PHE A 191 2.52 11.49 -17.93
C PHE A 191 1.10 11.17 -18.47
N VAL A 192 0.37 10.35 -17.71
CA VAL A 192 -1.04 10.05 -18.04
C VAL A 192 -1.89 11.32 -17.98
N SER A 193 -1.59 12.23 -17.05
CA SER A 193 -2.21 13.56 -16.95
C SER A 193 -2.07 14.41 -18.22
N ASN A 194 -0.92 14.32 -18.91
CA ASN A 194 -0.73 15.02 -20.19
C ASN A 194 -1.67 14.47 -21.28
N VAL A 195 -1.87 13.15 -21.32
CA VAL A 195 -2.82 12.53 -22.27
C VAL A 195 -4.24 12.97 -21.96
N ILE A 196 -4.62 13.04 -20.70
CA ILE A 196 -5.95 13.50 -20.27
C ILE A 196 -6.16 14.96 -20.65
N ASP A 197 -5.19 15.83 -20.34
CA ASP A 197 -5.30 17.27 -20.65
C ASP A 197 -5.42 17.51 -22.15
N TYR A 198 -4.66 16.77 -22.96
CA TYR A 198 -4.83 16.79 -24.42
C TYR A 198 -6.23 16.35 -24.85
N MET A 199 -6.76 15.25 -24.26
CA MET A 199 -8.10 14.76 -24.59
C MET A 199 -9.19 15.78 -24.21
N ILE A 200 -9.07 16.43 -23.04
CA ILE A 200 -9.97 17.49 -22.58
C ILE A 200 -9.94 18.67 -23.56
N SER A 201 -8.74 19.13 -23.94
CA SER A 201 -8.55 20.23 -24.92
C SER A 201 -9.14 19.90 -26.29
N ASN A 202 -9.34 18.63 -26.61
CA ASN A 202 -9.99 18.15 -27.84
C ASN A 202 -11.46 17.73 -27.63
N GLY A 203 -12.09 18.18 -26.54
CA GLY A 203 -13.52 18.04 -26.30
C GLY A 203 -13.98 16.76 -25.60
N THR A 204 -13.05 15.94 -25.09
CA THR A 204 -13.40 14.76 -24.29
C THR A 204 -13.74 15.20 -22.87
N MET A 205 -14.88 14.80 -22.34
CA MET A 205 -15.27 15.09 -20.97
C MET A 205 -14.67 14.06 -20.01
N PHE A 206 -14.13 14.56 -18.88
CA PHE A 206 -13.69 13.79 -17.74
C PHE A 206 -14.37 14.26 -16.47
N PHE A 207 -14.60 13.32 -15.53
CA PHE A 207 -15.21 13.58 -14.23
C PHE A 207 -14.27 13.15 -13.10
N GLU A 208 -14.45 13.74 -11.93
CA GLU A 208 -13.78 13.28 -10.71
C GLU A 208 -14.57 12.17 -10.02
N SER A 209 -13.85 11.21 -9.42
CA SER A 209 -14.38 10.28 -8.44
C SER A 209 -13.52 10.34 -7.19
N GLU A 210 -14.07 10.84 -6.09
CA GLU A 210 -13.36 10.88 -4.80
C GLU A 210 -13.23 9.45 -4.25
N VAL A 211 -12.02 9.10 -3.83
CA VAL A 211 -11.73 7.78 -3.25
C VAL A 211 -11.78 7.82 -1.73
N GLU A 212 -11.95 6.61 -1.13
CA GLU A 212 -11.89 6.41 0.30
C GLU A 212 -10.58 5.69 0.69
N ASN A 213 -10.17 5.84 1.96
CA ASN A 213 -9.03 5.12 2.56
C ASN A 213 -7.73 5.25 1.76
N PHE A 214 -7.47 6.42 1.17
CA PHE A 214 -6.27 6.64 0.37
C PHE A 214 -5.00 6.59 1.24
N ILE A 215 -4.05 5.76 0.80
CA ILE A 215 -2.72 5.61 1.38
C ILE A 215 -1.69 5.83 0.27
N ASP A 216 -0.84 6.85 0.44
CA ASP A 216 0.30 7.12 -0.46
C ASP A 216 1.54 6.40 0.06
N VAL A 217 2.16 5.60 -0.80
CA VAL A 217 3.43 4.91 -0.52
C VAL A 217 4.44 5.16 -1.65
N GLY A 218 4.34 6.32 -2.29
CA GLY A 218 5.10 6.69 -3.48
C GLY A 218 6.55 7.07 -3.24
N VAL A 219 7.00 7.22 -1.98
CA VAL A 219 8.39 7.44 -1.57
C VAL A 219 8.80 6.46 -0.48
N ALA A 220 10.10 6.25 -0.31
CA ALA A 220 10.63 5.27 0.64
C ALA A 220 10.16 5.52 2.08
N ASP A 221 10.15 6.78 2.53
CA ASP A 221 9.72 7.13 3.90
C ASP A 221 8.24 6.78 4.16
N ASP A 222 7.35 7.03 3.19
CA ASP A 222 5.93 6.68 3.31
C ASP A 222 5.75 5.16 3.33
N TRP A 223 6.55 4.44 2.53
CA TRP A 223 6.57 2.98 2.54
C TRP A 223 7.06 2.42 3.88
N PHE A 224 8.10 3.00 4.47
CA PHE A 224 8.58 2.59 5.79
C PHE A 224 7.56 2.90 6.90
N GLU A 225 6.91 4.07 6.85
CA GLU A 225 5.84 4.41 7.80
C GLU A 225 4.64 3.45 7.67
N TYR A 226 4.23 3.13 6.44
CA TYR A 226 3.18 2.13 6.19
C TYR A 226 3.52 0.76 6.76
N ASN A 227 4.81 0.36 6.69
CA ASN A 227 5.32 -0.91 7.17
C ASN A 227 5.73 -0.91 8.66
N ASN A 228 5.68 0.24 9.33
CA ASN A 228 6.00 0.32 10.76
C ASN A 228 4.88 -0.29 11.62
N LYS A 229 4.71 -1.60 11.50
CA LYS A 229 3.73 -2.43 12.20
C LYS A 229 4.42 -3.62 12.83
N PRO A 230 5.13 -3.40 13.95
CA PRO A 230 5.90 -4.44 14.62
C PRO A 230 5.00 -5.55 15.15
N ALA A 231 5.59 -6.73 15.34
CA ALA A 231 5.03 -7.80 16.12
C ALA A 231 5.53 -7.68 17.57
N TYR A 232 4.63 -7.44 18.51
CA TYR A 232 4.92 -7.33 19.93
C TYR A 232 4.91 -8.72 20.59
N PHE A 233 6.05 -9.21 21.07
CA PHE A 233 6.13 -10.38 21.95
C PHE A 233 5.99 -9.89 23.38
N CYS A 234 4.78 -9.94 23.92
CA CYS A 234 4.40 -9.33 25.18
C CYS A 234 4.20 -10.37 26.27
N ASP A 235 4.80 -10.15 27.44
CA ASP A 235 4.51 -10.92 28.66
C ASP A 235 3.12 -10.54 29.19
N ILE A 236 2.59 -11.37 30.10
CA ILE A 236 1.29 -11.19 30.73
C ILE A 236 1.45 -10.70 32.17
N ASP A 237 2.04 -11.53 33.01
CA ASP A 237 2.10 -11.32 34.45
C ASP A 237 3.18 -10.31 34.82
N GLY A 238 2.78 -9.20 35.47
CA GLY A 238 3.66 -8.06 35.75
C GLY A 238 3.84 -7.11 34.57
N THR A 239 3.09 -7.32 33.47
CA THR A 239 3.18 -6.51 32.22
C THR A 239 1.83 -5.95 31.79
N ILE A 240 0.77 -6.75 31.68
CA ILE A 240 -0.60 -6.30 31.39
C ILE A 240 -1.59 -6.55 32.52
N VAL A 241 -1.21 -7.42 33.43
CA VAL A 241 -1.86 -7.61 34.74
C VAL A 241 -0.79 -7.67 35.81
N GLU A 242 -1.14 -7.33 37.05
CA GLU A 242 -0.23 -7.47 38.20
C GLU A 242 0.27 -8.90 38.33
N ASN A 243 1.52 -9.06 38.76
CA ASN A 243 2.12 -10.37 38.93
C ASN A 243 1.46 -11.10 40.09
N SER A 244 0.90 -12.28 39.80
CA SER A 244 0.26 -13.16 40.80
C SER A 244 0.55 -14.62 40.49
N ASN A 245 0.46 -15.47 41.54
CA ASN A 245 0.46 -16.93 41.41
C ASN A 245 -0.97 -17.50 41.26
N GLU A 246 -1.99 -16.66 41.38
CA GLU A 246 -3.40 -17.01 41.20
C GLU A 246 -3.85 -16.49 39.84
N TYR A 247 -4.19 -17.39 38.92
CA TYR A 247 -4.51 -17.01 37.53
C TYR A 247 -6.02 -16.86 37.26
N GLU A 248 -6.87 -17.24 38.21
CA GLU A 248 -8.33 -17.06 38.13
C GLU A 248 -8.78 -15.64 38.44
N THR A 249 -7.96 -14.90 39.20
CA THR A 249 -8.19 -13.46 39.50
C THR A 249 -7.02 -12.64 39.04
N TYR A 250 -7.26 -11.40 38.65
CA TYR A 250 -6.23 -10.52 38.12
C TYR A 250 -6.58 -9.04 38.33
N THR A 251 -5.56 -8.21 38.48
CA THR A 251 -5.66 -6.74 38.47
C THR A 251 -5.05 -6.23 37.16
N PRO A 252 -5.82 -5.57 36.27
CA PRO A 252 -5.29 -5.03 35.05
C PRO A 252 -4.34 -3.85 35.28
N LEU A 253 -3.29 -3.77 34.46
CA LEU A 253 -2.47 -2.58 34.24
C LEU A 253 -3.07 -1.84 33.04
N TYR A 254 -3.98 -0.90 33.32
CA TYR A 254 -4.88 -0.34 32.30
C TYR A 254 -4.19 0.49 31.25
N ASP A 255 -3.14 1.25 31.58
CA ASP A 255 -2.42 2.08 30.63
C ASP A 255 -1.60 1.20 29.65
N ASN A 256 -1.01 0.12 30.14
CA ASN A 256 -0.31 -0.87 29.32
C ASN A 256 -1.29 -1.60 28.37
N VAL A 257 -2.47 -1.99 28.88
CA VAL A 257 -3.53 -2.60 28.06
C VAL A 257 -4.01 -1.64 27.00
N ALA A 258 -4.29 -0.37 27.36
CA ALA A 258 -4.74 0.66 26.41
C ALA A 258 -3.69 0.92 25.33
N LYS A 259 -2.40 0.99 25.69
CA LYS A 259 -1.31 1.16 24.73
C LYS A 259 -1.25 0.01 23.73
N LEU A 260 -1.30 -1.25 24.18
CA LEU A 260 -1.28 -2.40 23.28
C LEU A 260 -2.52 -2.46 22.37
N LYS A 261 -3.69 -2.08 22.88
CA LYS A 261 -4.90 -1.97 22.05
C LYS A 261 -4.75 -0.91 20.96
N ALA A 262 -4.19 0.25 21.27
CA ALA A 262 -3.88 1.27 20.28
C ALA A 262 -2.90 0.76 19.19
N GLU A 263 -1.93 -0.09 19.56
CA GLU A 263 -1.04 -0.73 18.59
C GLU A 263 -1.78 -1.75 17.70
N LEU A 264 -2.72 -2.53 18.26
CA LEU A 264 -3.60 -3.40 17.45
C LEU A 264 -4.43 -2.60 16.44
N ASP A 265 -5.02 -1.48 16.87
CA ASP A 265 -5.81 -0.60 15.99
C ASP A 265 -4.97 0.02 14.88
N ARG A 266 -3.67 0.23 15.11
CA ARG A 266 -2.70 0.59 14.08
C ARG A 266 -2.37 -0.56 13.13
N GLY A 267 -2.83 -1.78 13.39
CA GLY A 267 -2.58 -3.00 12.60
C GLY A 267 -1.28 -3.72 12.96
N CYS A 268 -0.71 -3.48 14.15
CA CYS A 268 0.40 -4.26 14.69
C CYS A 268 -0.09 -5.64 15.14
N GLN A 269 0.83 -6.59 15.26
CA GLN A 269 0.53 -7.93 15.75
C GLN A 269 0.92 -8.04 17.25
N ILE A 270 0.10 -8.72 18.04
CA ILE A 270 0.46 -9.05 19.44
C ILE A 270 0.55 -10.55 19.60
N ILE A 271 1.65 -11.01 20.16
CA ILE A 271 1.94 -12.38 20.56
C ILE A 271 2.15 -12.37 22.08
N PHE A 272 1.14 -12.81 22.85
CA PHE A 272 1.33 -12.98 24.28
C PHE A 272 2.19 -14.20 24.56
N CYS A 273 3.27 -14.01 25.35
CA CYS A 273 4.26 -15.04 25.68
C CYS A 273 4.34 -15.16 27.20
N THR A 274 3.77 -16.21 27.81
CA THR A 274 3.70 -16.34 29.25
C THR A 274 4.27 -17.66 29.78
N ALA A 275 4.82 -17.61 30.99
CA ALA A 275 5.24 -18.80 31.74
C ALA A 275 4.05 -19.55 32.38
N ARG A 276 2.83 -19.01 32.32
CA ARG A 276 1.63 -19.71 32.83
C ARG A 276 1.55 -21.11 32.23
N PRO A 277 1.33 -22.15 33.06
CA PRO A 277 1.16 -23.51 32.55
C PRO A 277 -0.05 -23.66 31.63
N TRP A 278 0.05 -24.52 30.61
CA TRP A 278 -1.02 -24.77 29.63
C TRP A 278 -2.38 -25.16 30.25
N LYS A 279 -2.40 -25.76 31.44
CA LYS A 279 -3.66 -26.06 32.14
C LYS A 279 -4.52 -24.83 32.44
N TYR A 280 -3.94 -23.62 32.41
CA TYR A 280 -4.62 -22.35 32.63
C TYR A 280 -4.94 -21.62 31.31
N GLU A 281 -4.87 -22.30 30.16
CA GLU A 281 -5.15 -21.67 28.86
C GLU A 281 -6.54 -21.03 28.79
N SER A 282 -7.58 -21.75 29.20
CA SER A 282 -8.97 -21.28 29.16
C SER A 282 -9.16 -20.00 29.98
N VAL A 283 -8.61 -19.96 31.19
CA VAL A 283 -8.68 -18.80 32.08
C VAL A 283 -7.89 -17.62 31.49
N THR A 284 -6.70 -17.89 30.95
CA THR A 284 -5.87 -16.84 30.34
C THR A 284 -6.53 -16.23 29.10
N ARG A 285 -7.13 -17.05 28.24
CA ARG A 285 -7.87 -16.56 27.06
C ARG A 285 -9.11 -15.75 27.46
N LYS A 286 -9.85 -16.20 28.47
CA LYS A 286 -10.99 -15.45 29.01
C LYS A 286 -10.55 -14.09 29.53
N MET A 287 -9.48 -14.02 30.32
CA MET A 287 -8.90 -12.77 30.81
C MET A 287 -8.52 -11.83 29.67
N LEU A 288 -7.79 -12.32 28.64
CA LEU A 288 -7.41 -11.50 27.49
C LEU A 288 -8.63 -10.95 26.74
N GLN A 289 -9.68 -11.77 26.59
CA GLN A 289 -10.93 -11.35 25.98
C GLN A 289 -11.65 -10.28 26.83
N GLU A 290 -11.70 -10.45 28.16
CA GLU A 290 -12.26 -9.46 29.08
C GLU A 290 -11.49 -8.13 29.06
N LEU A 291 -10.16 -8.16 28.81
CA LEU A 291 -9.32 -6.98 28.59
C LEU A 291 -9.51 -6.37 27.19
N GLY A 292 -10.31 -7.01 26.32
CA GLY A 292 -10.66 -6.53 24.97
C GLY A 292 -9.62 -6.86 23.89
N PHE A 293 -8.89 -7.94 24.06
CA PHE A 293 -8.01 -8.50 23.02
C PHE A 293 -8.75 -9.62 22.25
N ASP A 294 -9.15 -9.34 21.02
CA ASP A 294 -9.84 -10.33 20.16
C ASP A 294 -8.94 -10.93 19.08
N ASN A 295 -7.86 -10.25 18.72
CA ASN A 295 -6.93 -10.68 17.68
C ASN A 295 -5.49 -10.73 18.20
N TYR A 296 -5.07 -11.90 18.65
CA TYR A 296 -3.73 -12.14 19.20
C TYR A 296 -3.29 -13.59 18.99
N ASN A 297 -1.98 -13.83 19.08
CA ASN A 297 -1.40 -15.16 19.28
C ASN A 297 -1.05 -15.35 20.74
N LEU A 298 -1.14 -16.60 21.24
CA LEU A 298 -0.82 -16.93 22.62
C LEU A 298 0.18 -18.10 22.68
N VAL A 299 1.31 -17.86 23.33
CA VAL A 299 2.34 -18.87 23.61
C VAL A 299 2.44 -19.03 25.13
N MET A 300 2.09 -20.22 25.64
CA MET A 300 2.08 -20.52 27.07
C MET A 300 3.17 -21.51 27.42
N GLY A 301 3.43 -21.68 28.73
CA GLY A 301 4.36 -22.68 29.26
C GLY A 301 5.81 -22.43 28.88
N ILE A 302 6.17 -21.20 28.51
CA ILE A 302 7.58 -20.85 28.30
C ILE A 302 8.34 -20.87 29.63
N HIS A 303 9.65 -21.10 29.58
CA HIS A 303 10.45 -21.11 30.79
C HIS A 303 10.39 -19.75 31.50
N HIS A 304 10.23 -19.75 32.80
CA HIS A 304 10.35 -18.58 33.68
C HIS A 304 11.83 -18.21 33.83
N ALA A 305 12.44 -17.76 32.73
CA ALA A 305 13.87 -17.48 32.63
C ALA A 305 14.08 -16.31 31.62
N LYS A 306 15.36 -15.91 31.47
CA LYS A 306 15.72 -14.89 30.47
C LYS A 306 15.18 -15.29 29.08
N ARG A 307 14.53 -14.36 28.42
CA ARG A 307 14.08 -14.49 27.03
C ARG A 307 15.17 -13.99 26.09
N ILE A 308 15.39 -14.71 25.00
CA ILE A 308 16.36 -14.35 23.95
C ILE A 308 15.58 -14.37 22.65
N LEU A 309 15.52 -13.23 22.00
CA LEU A 309 14.99 -13.09 20.64
C LEU A 309 16.17 -13.18 19.67
N ILE A 310 16.11 -14.13 18.75
CA ILE A 310 17.11 -14.31 17.69
C ILE A 310 16.43 -13.92 16.39
N ASN A 311 17.01 -12.92 15.72
CA ASN A 311 16.49 -12.38 14.47
C ASN A 311 17.65 -12.09 13.52
N ASP A 312 17.39 -12.00 12.21
CA ASP A 312 18.38 -11.60 11.24
C ASP A 312 18.57 -10.07 11.21
N PHE A 313 19.67 -9.64 10.65
CA PHE A 313 19.94 -8.26 10.33
C PHE A 313 20.52 -8.15 8.92
N ALA A 314 19.87 -7.38 8.06
CA ALA A 314 20.37 -7.07 6.72
C ALA A 314 20.90 -5.65 6.65
N SER A 315 22.09 -5.45 6.07
CA SER A 315 22.66 -4.11 5.85
C SER A 315 21.80 -3.22 4.94
N SER A 316 20.92 -3.83 4.14
CA SER A 316 19.90 -3.14 3.33
C SER A 316 18.65 -2.72 4.14
N ASN A 317 18.55 -3.15 5.40
CA ASN A 317 17.55 -2.68 6.35
C ASN A 317 18.25 -1.88 7.46
N PRO A 318 18.25 -0.55 7.40
CA PRO A 318 19.01 0.30 8.34
C PRO A 318 18.44 0.32 9.75
N TYR A 319 17.25 -0.26 9.97
CA TYR A 319 16.60 -0.30 11.29
C TYR A 319 16.91 -1.61 12.00
N PRO A 320 17.05 -1.60 13.35
CA PRO A 320 17.17 -2.83 14.11
C PRO A 320 15.94 -3.70 13.88
N SER A 321 16.14 -4.99 13.62
CA SER A 321 15.08 -5.97 13.41
C SER A 321 14.43 -6.45 14.69
N ALA A 322 14.98 -6.11 15.86
CA ALA A 322 14.42 -6.42 17.17
C ALA A 322 14.80 -5.36 18.20
N ILE A 323 13.85 -5.04 19.09
CA ILE A 323 14.03 -4.16 20.24
C ILE A 323 13.57 -4.94 21.47
N ALA A 324 14.30 -4.85 22.59
CA ALA A 324 13.88 -5.39 23.88
C ALA A 324 13.50 -4.26 24.84
N VAL A 325 12.26 -4.28 25.31
CA VAL A 325 11.75 -3.37 26.34
C VAL A 325 11.57 -4.16 27.63
N ASN A 326 12.22 -3.72 28.72
CA ASN A 326 12.09 -4.34 30.04
C ASN A 326 11.37 -3.37 30.97
N LEU A 327 10.09 -3.64 31.25
CA LEU A 327 9.31 -2.89 32.23
C LEU A 327 9.71 -3.30 33.65
N VAL A 328 9.63 -2.37 34.58
CA VAL A 328 9.62 -2.73 36.00
C VAL A 328 8.34 -3.52 36.26
N ARG A 329 8.45 -4.61 37.01
CA ARG A 329 7.29 -5.48 37.31
C ARG A 329 6.15 -4.65 37.92
N ASP A 330 4.93 -4.88 37.43
CA ASP A 330 3.69 -4.23 37.83
C ASP A 330 3.66 -2.71 37.56
N SER A 331 4.61 -2.15 36.77
CA SER A 331 4.51 -0.77 36.31
C SER A 331 3.53 -0.63 35.15
N ASP A 332 2.78 0.49 35.15
CA ASP A 332 1.76 0.79 34.13
C ASP A 332 2.21 1.96 33.24
N ASN A 333 3.42 1.87 32.67
CA ASN A 333 4.03 2.94 31.89
C ASN A 333 4.62 2.48 30.54
N LEU A 334 4.05 1.42 29.94
CA LEU A 334 4.49 0.92 28.63
C LEU A 334 4.47 2.02 27.55
N GLY A 335 3.51 2.94 27.63
CA GLY A 335 3.37 4.04 26.70
C GLY A 335 4.57 4.98 26.61
N ASP A 336 5.36 5.08 27.69
CA ASP A 336 6.58 5.91 27.74
C ASP A 336 7.79 5.20 27.08
N MET A 337 7.68 3.90 26.83
CA MET A 337 8.78 3.04 26.41
C MET A 337 8.70 2.63 24.93
N ILE A 338 7.49 2.74 24.31
CA ILE A 338 7.23 2.34 22.91
C ILE A 338 6.33 3.31 22.14
#